data_1269cf5ea3207a8e93f37e31de1cd210
#
_entry.id   1269cf5ea3207a8e93f37e31de1cd210
#
_cell.length_a   1.000
_cell.length_b   1.000
_cell.length_c   1.000
_cell.angle_alpha   90.00
_cell.angle_beta   90.00
_cell.angle_gamma   90.00
#
_symmetry.space_group_name_H-M   'P 1'
#
loop_
_entity.id
_entity.type
_entity.pdbx_description
1 polymer ?
#
loop_
_entity_poly.entity_id
_entity_poly.type
_entity_poly.pdbx_seq_one_letter_code
_entity_poly.pdbx_strand_id
1 'polypeptide(L)'
;MIAILKPGTTPAQTDHLVSWLKAMNLDVHISHGEEVTILGLVGDTTRVDIDLLKSLEMVDTVKRVTEPFKQANRKFHPLDTIIEVGSARIGGGYFAMIAGPCSVESEAQIVEVAQAVKASGANLLRGGAFKPRTSPYAFQGMGAEGIRLLLKAKEATSLPIVTEIMNISTLDLFADVDVIQVGARNMQNFDLLKELGKTNKPILLKRGLANTIQELLMSAEYIMSEGNDKVILCERGIRTFETATRNTLDLSAVAVLHSLTHLPVVVDPSHATGKSELVPSMALAATAAGADGIMVEVHNNPAAALCDGAQSLTPAQLDELNRRVQRLREVLV
;
A
#
# COMPACT_ATOMS: atom_id res chain seq x y z
N MET A 1 -17.47 -11.74 -12.33
CA MET A 1 -18.22 -12.91 -11.84
C MET A 1 -17.26 -13.83 -11.11
N ILE A 2 -17.69 -14.54 -10.09
CA ILE A 2 -16.87 -15.57 -9.44
C ILE A 2 -17.57 -16.91 -9.49
N ALA A 3 -16.79 -17.99 -9.70
CA ALA A 3 -17.23 -19.37 -9.49
C ALA A 3 -16.41 -19.97 -8.36
N ILE A 4 -17.07 -20.52 -7.36
CA ILE A 4 -16.44 -21.19 -6.22
C ILE A 4 -16.48 -22.67 -6.51
N LEU A 5 -15.33 -23.33 -6.44
CA LEU A 5 -15.23 -24.77 -6.67
C LEU A 5 -15.44 -25.54 -5.36
N LYS A 6 -15.99 -26.74 -5.47
CA LYS A 6 -16.19 -27.62 -4.33
C LYS A 6 -14.85 -28.09 -3.75
N PRO A 7 -14.77 -28.33 -2.44
CA PRO A 7 -13.61 -28.99 -1.84
C PRO A 7 -13.33 -30.32 -2.55
N GLY A 8 -12.06 -30.61 -2.81
CA GLY A 8 -11.67 -31.84 -3.50
C GLY A 8 -11.69 -31.79 -5.03
N THR A 9 -12.03 -30.65 -5.64
CA THR A 9 -11.88 -30.45 -7.10
C THR A 9 -10.41 -30.64 -7.49
N THR A 10 -10.16 -31.53 -8.44
CA THR A 10 -8.81 -31.84 -8.88
C THR A 10 -8.19 -30.73 -9.76
N PRO A 11 -6.86 -30.60 -9.81
CA PRO A 11 -6.19 -29.67 -10.71
C PRO A 11 -6.63 -29.85 -12.17
N ALA A 12 -6.76 -31.09 -12.66
CA ALA A 12 -7.18 -31.38 -14.01
C ALA A 12 -8.62 -30.87 -14.32
N GLN A 13 -9.54 -30.96 -13.37
CA GLN A 13 -10.89 -30.43 -13.49
C GLN A 13 -10.87 -28.88 -13.51
N THR A 14 -10.03 -28.28 -12.66
CA THR A 14 -9.85 -26.83 -12.63
C THR A 14 -9.29 -26.32 -13.95
N ASP A 15 -8.22 -26.94 -14.47
CA ASP A 15 -7.58 -26.55 -15.74
C ASP A 15 -8.54 -26.70 -16.93
N HIS A 16 -9.34 -27.76 -16.96
CA HIS A 16 -10.35 -27.95 -17.99
C HIS A 16 -11.41 -26.83 -17.95
N LEU A 17 -11.92 -26.50 -16.77
CA LEU A 17 -12.90 -25.42 -16.60
C LEU A 17 -12.32 -24.06 -16.98
N VAL A 18 -11.08 -23.78 -16.57
CA VAL A 18 -10.37 -22.54 -16.93
C VAL A 18 -10.18 -22.44 -18.44
N SER A 19 -9.77 -23.53 -19.09
CA SER A 19 -9.59 -23.55 -20.54
C SER A 19 -10.92 -23.30 -21.29
N TRP A 20 -12.01 -23.87 -20.80
CA TRP A 20 -13.34 -23.64 -21.36
C TRP A 20 -13.79 -22.18 -21.20
N LEU A 21 -13.56 -21.58 -20.03
CA LEU A 21 -13.89 -20.17 -19.77
C LEU A 21 -13.03 -19.22 -20.61
N LYS A 22 -11.73 -19.51 -20.76
CA LYS A 22 -10.85 -18.72 -21.64
C LYS A 22 -11.25 -18.79 -23.11
N ALA A 23 -11.80 -19.93 -23.58
CA ALA A 23 -12.33 -20.05 -24.93
C ALA A 23 -13.55 -19.14 -25.19
N MET A 24 -14.20 -18.63 -24.13
CA MET A 24 -15.26 -17.62 -24.19
C MET A 24 -14.74 -16.18 -24.17
N ASN A 25 -13.45 -15.96 -24.37
CA ASN A 25 -12.76 -14.66 -24.24
C ASN A 25 -12.89 -14.04 -22.83
N LEU A 26 -12.83 -14.85 -21.79
CA LEU A 26 -12.77 -14.40 -20.42
C LEU A 26 -11.36 -14.61 -19.87
N ASP A 27 -10.85 -13.62 -19.14
CA ASP A 27 -9.70 -13.83 -18.28
C ASP A 27 -10.13 -14.52 -16.99
N VAL A 28 -9.34 -15.48 -16.53
CA VAL A 28 -9.64 -16.26 -15.35
C VAL A 28 -8.51 -16.15 -14.36
N HIS A 29 -8.78 -15.52 -13.21
CA HIS A 29 -7.89 -15.48 -12.06
C HIS A 29 -8.24 -16.62 -11.11
N ILE A 30 -7.23 -17.43 -10.75
CA ILE A 30 -7.40 -18.55 -9.83
C ILE A 30 -6.88 -18.10 -8.47
N SER A 31 -7.74 -18.16 -7.45
CA SER A 31 -7.36 -17.93 -6.06
C SER A 31 -7.55 -19.23 -5.28
N HIS A 32 -6.46 -19.74 -4.71
CA HIS A 32 -6.47 -20.92 -3.85
C HIS A 32 -6.63 -20.47 -2.40
N GLY A 33 -7.78 -20.77 -1.79
CA GLY A 33 -8.00 -20.66 -0.36
C GLY A 33 -7.59 -21.94 0.37
N GLU A 34 -7.67 -21.94 1.69
CA GLU A 34 -7.35 -23.14 2.50
C GLU A 34 -8.32 -24.31 2.21
N GLU A 35 -9.60 -24.02 2.00
CA GLU A 35 -10.63 -25.06 1.81
C GLU A 35 -11.21 -25.09 0.38
N VAL A 36 -11.21 -23.95 -0.33
CA VAL A 36 -11.88 -23.82 -1.62
C VAL A 36 -11.03 -23.05 -2.63
N THR A 37 -11.20 -23.37 -3.92
CA THR A 37 -10.62 -22.60 -5.03
C THR A 37 -11.70 -21.69 -5.61
N ILE A 38 -11.35 -20.43 -5.87
CA ILE A 38 -12.22 -19.45 -6.50
C ILE A 38 -11.67 -19.10 -7.87
N LEU A 39 -12.54 -19.14 -8.88
CA LEU A 39 -12.25 -18.65 -10.22
C LEU A 39 -12.89 -17.26 -10.38
N GLY A 40 -12.06 -16.24 -10.49
CA GLY A 40 -12.47 -14.87 -10.81
C GLY A 40 -12.55 -14.67 -12.31
N LEU A 41 -13.77 -14.46 -12.84
CA LEU A 41 -14.02 -14.26 -14.27
C LEU A 41 -14.04 -12.77 -14.57
N VAL A 42 -13.13 -12.32 -15.42
CA VAL A 42 -12.98 -10.93 -15.87
C VAL A 42 -13.23 -10.85 -17.36
N GLY A 43 -13.97 -9.83 -17.81
CA GLY A 43 -14.41 -9.65 -19.19
C GLY A 43 -15.92 -9.54 -19.31
N ASP A 44 -16.46 -9.74 -20.52
CA ASP A 44 -17.91 -9.70 -20.76
C ASP A 44 -18.58 -10.99 -20.24
N THR A 45 -18.87 -11.00 -18.95
CA THR A 45 -19.55 -12.13 -18.30
C THR A 45 -21.07 -12.15 -18.54
N THR A 46 -21.63 -11.25 -19.34
CA THR A 46 -23.06 -11.27 -19.67
C THR A 46 -23.45 -12.48 -20.51
N ARG A 47 -22.50 -13.01 -21.27
CA ARG A 47 -22.66 -14.18 -22.13
C ARG A 47 -22.49 -15.51 -21.39
N VAL A 48 -22.06 -15.48 -20.14
CA VAL A 48 -21.90 -16.71 -19.36
C VAL A 48 -23.25 -17.18 -18.85
N ASP A 49 -23.63 -18.37 -19.25
CA ASP A 49 -24.79 -19.05 -18.69
C ASP A 49 -24.48 -19.50 -17.26
N ILE A 50 -25.06 -18.78 -16.29
CA ILE A 50 -24.83 -19.02 -14.87
C ILE A 50 -25.39 -20.36 -14.44
N ASP A 51 -26.53 -20.78 -15.00
CA ASP A 51 -27.18 -22.02 -14.59
C ASP A 51 -26.42 -23.22 -15.15
N LEU A 52 -25.89 -23.12 -16.38
CA LEU A 52 -24.95 -24.09 -16.91
C LEU A 52 -23.68 -24.19 -16.05
N LEU A 53 -23.08 -23.07 -15.70
CA LEU A 53 -21.85 -23.06 -14.89
C LEU A 53 -22.09 -23.66 -13.50
N LYS A 54 -23.25 -23.38 -12.88
CA LYS A 54 -23.65 -23.96 -11.59
C LYS A 54 -23.96 -25.47 -11.70
N SER A 55 -24.37 -25.97 -12.85
CA SER A 55 -24.67 -27.37 -13.05
C SER A 55 -23.43 -28.26 -13.16
N LEU A 56 -22.25 -27.68 -13.32
CA LEU A 56 -21.00 -28.43 -13.38
C LEU A 56 -20.67 -29.07 -12.03
N GLU A 57 -20.29 -30.34 -12.05
CA GLU A 57 -20.09 -31.17 -10.86
C GLU A 57 -19.09 -30.53 -9.87
N MET A 58 -18.02 -29.89 -10.39
CA MET A 58 -16.98 -29.27 -9.60
C MET A 58 -17.34 -27.87 -9.07
N VAL A 59 -18.43 -27.25 -9.52
CA VAL A 59 -18.83 -25.92 -9.10
C VAL A 59 -19.78 -26.00 -7.91
N ASP A 60 -19.47 -25.27 -6.84
CA ASP A 60 -20.33 -25.14 -5.67
C ASP A 60 -21.34 -24.00 -5.88
N THR A 61 -20.84 -22.80 -6.20
CA THR A 61 -21.69 -21.63 -6.41
C THR A 61 -21.10 -20.64 -7.40
N VAL A 62 -21.96 -19.86 -8.04
CA VAL A 62 -21.59 -18.77 -8.95
C VAL A 62 -22.27 -17.49 -8.50
N LYS A 63 -21.48 -16.40 -8.35
CA LYS A 63 -21.98 -15.09 -7.93
C LYS A 63 -21.54 -14.00 -8.91
N ARG A 64 -22.43 -13.08 -9.24
CA ARG A 64 -22.05 -11.85 -9.92
C ARG A 64 -21.40 -10.91 -8.93
N VAL A 65 -20.25 -10.33 -9.29
CA VAL A 65 -19.58 -9.28 -8.52
C VAL A 65 -19.94 -7.97 -9.20
N THR A 66 -20.62 -7.12 -8.46
CA THR A 66 -21.15 -5.83 -8.95
C THR A 66 -20.15 -4.70 -8.78
N GLU A 67 -19.19 -4.85 -7.85
CA GLU A 67 -18.14 -3.86 -7.63
C GLU A 67 -17.27 -3.71 -8.90
N PRO A 68 -16.87 -2.47 -9.24
CA PRO A 68 -16.12 -2.20 -10.47
C PRO A 68 -14.67 -2.71 -10.44
N PHE A 69 -14.07 -2.90 -9.24
CA PHE A 69 -12.75 -3.50 -9.06
C PHE A 69 -12.88 -5.02 -8.87
N LYS A 70 -11.98 -5.79 -9.46
CA LYS A 70 -12.03 -7.26 -9.51
C LYS A 70 -10.84 -7.89 -8.80
N GLN A 71 -9.61 -7.62 -9.27
CA GLN A 71 -8.40 -8.20 -8.71
C GLN A 71 -8.17 -7.73 -7.27
N ALA A 72 -8.40 -6.44 -6.99
CA ALA A 72 -8.32 -5.90 -5.64
C ALA A 72 -9.48 -6.34 -4.71
N ASN A 73 -10.49 -7.06 -5.21
CA ASN A 73 -11.69 -7.40 -4.46
C ASN A 73 -11.51 -8.66 -3.62
N ARG A 74 -11.81 -8.57 -2.32
CA ARG A 74 -11.77 -9.71 -1.39
C ARG A 74 -12.62 -10.90 -1.83
N LYS A 75 -13.70 -10.67 -2.59
CA LYS A 75 -14.53 -11.75 -3.14
C LYS A 75 -13.79 -12.60 -4.17
N PHE A 76 -12.79 -12.03 -4.87
CA PHE A 76 -11.91 -12.74 -5.80
C PHE A 76 -10.70 -13.37 -5.11
N HIS A 77 -10.23 -12.75 -4.03
CA HIS A 77 -9.07 -13.20 -3.26
C HIS A 77 -9.40 -13.12 -1.76
N PRO A 78 -9.98 -14.19 -1.16
CA PRO A 78 -10.49 -14.16 0.22
C PRO A 78 -9.42 -14.03 1.29
N LEU A 79 -8.23 -14.57 1.04
CA LEU A 79 -7.10 -14.51 1.98
C LEU A 79 -6.40 -13.15 1.90
N ASP A 80 -5.89 -12.68 3.02
CA ASP A 80 -5.11 -11.46 3.06
C ASP A 80 -3.81 -11.60 2.26
N THR A 81 -3.49 -10.56 1.49
CA THR A 81 -2.21 -10.50 0.78
C THR A 81 -1.08 -10.13 1.73
N ILE A 82 -0.01 -10.91 1.69
CA ILE A 82 1.24 -10.62 2.40
C ILE A 82 2.25 -10.13 1.38
N ILE A 83 2.76 -8.92 1.56
CA ILE A 83 3.78 -8.33 0.69
C ILE A 83 5.13 -8.43 1.39
N GLU A 84 6.07 -9.14 0.75
CA GLU A 84 7.43 -9.27 1.21
C GLU A 84 8.31 -8.17 0.61
N VAL A 85 9.08 -7.50 1.47
CA VAL A 85 9.99 -6.40 1.10
C VAL A 85 11.31 -6.61 1.85
N GLY A 86 12.28 -7.25 1.23
CA GLY A 86 13.52 -7.64 1.90
C GLY A 86 13.22 -8.52 3.12
N SER A 87 13.58 -8.06 4.31
CA SER A 87 13.29 -8.76 5.58
C SER A 87 11.92 -8.41 6.19
N ALA A 88 11.22 -7.41 5.64
CA ALA A 88 9.92 -6.97 6.14
C ALA A 88 8.77 -7.71 5.45
N ARG A 89 7.65 -7.88 6.17
CA ARG A 89 6.38 -8.37 5.64
C ARG A 89 5.26 -7.43 6.07
N ILE A 90 4.26 -7.23 5.20
CA ILE A 90 3.15 -6.29 5.39
C ILE A 90 1.85 -7.00 5.03
N GLY A 91 0.83 -6.93 5.90
CA GLY A 91 -0.45 -7.60 5.71
C GLY A 91 -0.49 -9.01 6.28
N GLY A 92 -1.68 -9.62 6.39
CA GLY A 92 -1.85 -10.98 6.90
C GLY A 92 -1.34 -11.16 8.33
N GLY A 93 -1.52 -10.17 9.21
CA GLY A 93 -1.04 -10.16 10.60
C GLY A 93 0.38 -9.59 10.78
N TYR A 94 1.14 -9.40 9.71
CA TYR A 94 2.45 -8.71 9.75
C TYR A 94 2.26 -7.19 9.74
N PHE A 95 3.09 -6.49 10.52
CA PHE A 95 2.98 -5.06 10.72
C PHE A 95 4.21 -4.30 10.24
N ALA A 96 4.00 -3.26 9.44
CA ALA A 96 5.05 -2.38 8.97
C ALA A 96 5.18 -1.12 9.83
N MET A 97 6.39 -0.85 10.35
CA MET A 97 6.77 0.46 10.88
C MET A 97 7.68 1.14 9.83
N ILE A 98 7.08 2.02 9.04
CA ILE A 98 7.75 2.74 7.96
C ILE A 98 8.13 4.13 8.50
N ALA A 99 9.42 4.38 8.72
CA ALA A 99 9.87 5.62 9.33
C ALA A 99 11.06 6.24 8.59
N GLY A 100 11.18 7.56 8.65
CA GLY A 100 12.28 8.30 8.02
C GLY A 100 11.89 9.74 7.68
N PRO A 101 12.80 10.56 7.12
CA PRO A 101 12.55 11.98 6.93
C PRO A 101 11.57 12.25 5.80
N CYS A 102 10.87 13.39 5.85
CA CYS A 102 10.03 13.85 4.75
C CYS A 102 10.81 13.91 3.44
N SER A 103 11.98 14.52 3.47
CA SER A 103 12.90 14.61 2.34
C SER A 103 14.31 14.18 2.71
N VAL A 104 15.03 13.65 1.72
CA VAL A 104 16.49 13.49 1.80
C VAL A 104 17.11 14.85 1.59
N GLU A 105 17.98 15.29 2.51
CA GLU A 105 18.56 16.61 2.54
C GLU A 105 20.10 16.59 2.44
N SER A 106 20.71 15.54 2.96
CA SER A 106 22.15 15.27 2.88
C SER A 106 22.45 13.81 3.19
N GLU A 107 23.66 13.35 2.87
CA GLU A 107 24.12 12.01 3.23
C GLU A 107 24.14 11.83 4.77
N ALA A 108 24.69 12.80 5.49
CA ALA A 108 24.76 12.75 6.95
C ALA A 108 23.37 12.63 7.59
N GLN A 109 22.41 13.47 7.14
CA GLN A 109 21.04 13.45 7.65
C GLN A 109 20.37 12.10 7.41
N ILE A 110 20.39 11.57 6.18
CA ILE A 110 19.64 10.34 5.87
C ILE A 110 20.26 9.11 6.53
N VAL A 111 21.57 9.00 6.62
CA VAL A 111 22.24 7.88 7.29
C VAL A 111 22.01 7.93 8.80
N GLU A 112 22.15 9.08 9.44
CA GLU A 112 21.87 9.26 10.87
C GLU A 112 20.42 8.89 11.20
N VAL A 113 19.45 9.43 10.43
CA VAL A 113 18.03 9.10 10.63
C VAL A 113 17.77 7.61 10.39
N ALA A 114 18.34 7.01 9.34
CA ALA A 114 18.16 5.59 9.04
C ALA A 114 18.65 4.69 10.19
N GLN A 115 19.82 4.99 10.75
CA GLN A 115 20.35 4.26 11.91
C GLN A 115 19.44 4.41 13.14
N ALA A 116 18.98 5.62 13.41
CA ALA A 116 18.11 5.90 14.53
C ALA A 116 16.74 5.22 14.40
N VAL A 117 16.09 5.28 13.24
CA VAL A 117 14.78 4.63 13.05
C VAL A 117 14.90 3.10 13.09
N LYS A 118 16.01 2.53 12.58
CA LYS A 118 16.30 1.10 12.72
C LYS A 118 16.41 0.71 14.19
N ALA A 119 17.18 1.46 14.98
CA ALA A 119 17.36 1.21 16.40
C ALA A 119 16.02 1.31 17.17
N SER A 120 15.12 2.19 16.72
CA SER A 120 13.76 2.33 17.25
C SER A 120 12.76 1.27 16.72
N GLY A 121 13.22 0.28 15.95
CA GLY A 121 12.40 -0.84 15.49
C GLY A 121 11.61 -0.61 14.21
N ALA A 122 11.92 0.41 13.41
CA ALA A 122 11.42 0.52 12.05
C ALA A 122 11.94 -0.63 11.19
N ASN A 123 11.09 -1.18 10.33
CA ASN A 123 11.44 -2.27 9.42
C ASN A 123 11.50 -1.82 7.94
N LEU A 124 11.07 -0.58 7.63
CA LEU A 124 11.29 0.08 6.35
C LEU A 124 11.71 1.54 6.58
N LEU A 125 12.65 2.00 5.75
CA LEU A 125 13.08 3.40 5.71
C LEU A 125 12.30 4.15 4.63
N ARG A 126 11.63 5.26 5.00
CA ARG A 126 11.07 6.17 4.01
C ARG A 126 11.93 7.42 3.86
N GLY A 127 11.95 8.00 2.68
CA GLY A 127 12.56 9.29 2.41
C GLY A 127 12.18 9.81 1.03
N GLY A 128 11.81 11.09 0.91
CA GLY A 128 11.45 11.68 -0.37
C GLY A 128 12.70 12.16 -1.11
N ALA A 129 13.01 11.57 -2.27
CA ALA A 129 14.04 12.07 -3.18
C ALA A 129 13.50 13.18 -4.09
N PHE A 130 12.24 13.06 -4.49
CA PHE A 130 11.47 14.06 -5.24
C PHE A 130 10.34 14.61 -4.37
N LYS A 131 10.01 15.89 -4.51
CA LYS A 131 8.98 16.56 -3.68
C LYS A 131 7.94 17.27 -4.54
N PRO A 132 6.66 16.85 -4.51
CA PRO A 132 5.58 17.57 -5.16
C PRO A 132 5.23 18.82 -4.36
N ARG A 133 5.66 19.98 -4.82
CA ARG A 133 5.43 21.26 -4.11
C ARG A 133 4.40 22.10 -4.81
N THR A 134 3.52 22.75 -4.03
CA THR A 134 2.57 23.74 -4.57
C THR A 134 3.29 25.00 -5.07
N SER A 135 4.37 25.40 -4.38
CA SER A 135 5.21 26.54 -4.81
C SER A 135 6.44 26.04 -5.58
N PRO A 136 6.75 26.57 -6.77
CA PRO A 136 7.95 26.23 -7.50
C PRO A 136 9.23 26.71 -6.81
N TYR A 137 9.13 27.62 -5.87
CA TYR A 137 10.27 28.18 -5.10
C TYR A 137 10.62 27.35 -3.85
N ALA A 138 9.76 26.38 -3.47
CA ALA A 138 10.05 25.49 -2.35
C ALA A 138 11.07 24.43 -2.76
N PHE A 139 11.71 23.80 -1.76
CA PHE A 139 12.67 22.70 -1.99
C PHE A 139 12.00 21.56 -2.75
N GLN A 140 12.54 21.22 -3.93
CA GLN A 140 11.97 20.23 -4.86
C GLN A 140 12.48 18.79 -4.62
N GLY A 141 13.34 18.59 -3.61
CA GLY A 141 14.07 17.34 -3.39
C GLY A 141 15.41 17.33 -4.12
N MET A 142 16.21 16.30 -3.86
CA MET A 142 17.53 16.10 -4.45
C MET A 142 17.49 15.27 -5.75
N GLY A 143 16.33 14.79 -6.17
CA GLY A 143 16.18 14.00 -7.40
C GLY A 143 17.00 12.71 -7.38
N ALA A 144 17.73 12.43 -8.46
CA ALA A 144 18.57 11.24 -8.59
C ALA A 144 19.62 11.12 -7.47
N GLU A 145 20.19 12.25 -7.04
CA GLU A 145 21.12 12.26 -5.91
C GLU A 145 20.43 11.80 -4.61
N GLY A 146 19.19 12.21 -4.38
CA GLY A 146 18.41 11.76 -3.22
C GLY A 146 18.18 10.24 -3.22
N ILE A 147 17.95 9.63 -4.38
CA ILE A 147 17.88 8.17 -4.50
C ILE A 147 19.22 7.52 -4.16
N ARG A 148 20.32 8.05 -4.71
CA ARG A 148 21.68 7.56 -4.41
C ARG A 148 21.99 7.60 -2.91
N LEU A 149 21.58 8.65 -2.23
CA LEU A 149 21.75 8.79 -0.77
C LEU A 149 20.86 7.82 0.02
N LEU A 150 19.64 7.56 -0.43
CA LEU A 150 18.79 6.52 0.15
C LEU A 150 19.41 5.12 0.03
N LEU A 151 20.04 4.81 -1.10
CA LEU A 151 20.73 3.53 -1.29
C LEU A 151 21.93 3.40 -0.34
N LYS A 152 22.70 4.47 -0.09
CA LYS A 152 23.75 4.47 0.94
C LYS A 152 23.19 4.23 2.36
N ALA A 153 22.05 4.83 2.68
CA ALA A 153 21.39 4.59 3.97
C ALA A 153 20.89 3.13 4.08
N LYS A 154 20.40 2.55 2.97
CA LYS A 154 20.05 1.13 2.88
C LYS A 154 21.28 0.24 3.12
N GLU A 155 22.41 0.52 2.48
CA GLU A 155 23.67 -0.21 2.70
C GLU A 155 24.10 -0.15 4.17
N ALA A 156 24.04 1.03 4.81
CA ALA A 156 24.44 1.23 6.20
C ALA A 156 23.51 0.53 7.20
N THR A 157 22.26 0.30 6.85
CA THR A 157 21.23 -0.18 7.81
C THR A 157 20.60 -1.51 7.42
N SER A 158 20.67 -1.93 6.16
CA SER A 158 19.92 -3.04 5.59
C SER A 158 18.39 -2.85 5.64
N LEU A 159 17.89 -1.64 5.91
CA LEU A 159 16.46 -1.35 5.83
C LEU A 159 16.03 -1.23 4.37
N PRO A 160 14.98 -1.95 3.94
CA PRO A 160 14.36 -1.70 2.65
C PRO A 160 13.85 -0.26 2.56
N ILE A 161 13.96 0.35 1.37
CA ILE A 161 13.62 1.76 1.17
C ILE A 161 12.28 1.95 0.44
N VAL A 162 11.53 2.96 0.90
CA VAL A 162 10.30 3.45 0.29
C VAL A 162 10.51 4.89 -0.16
N THR A 163 10.36 5.19 -1.45
CA THR A 163 10.47 6.56 -1.96
C THR A 163 9.45 6.84 -3.06
N GLU A 164 9.05 8.13 -3.15
CA GLU A 164 7.97 8.56 -4.05
C GLU A 164 8.49 8.79 -5.46
N ILE A 165 7.79 8.21 -6.45
CA ILE A 165 7.94 8.52 -7.86
C ILE A 165 6.98 9.66 -8.26
N MET A 166 7.48 10.63 -9.00
CA MET A 166 6.68 11.77 -9.46
C MET A 166 6.26 11.64 -10.93
N ASN A 167 7.12 11.06 -11.75
CA ASN A 167 6.95 10.99 -13.18
C ASN A 167 7.56 9.68 -13.73
N ILE A 168 6.92 9.15 -14.76
CA ILE A 168 7.33 7.92 -15.45
C ILE A 168 8.75 8.03 -16.04
N SER A 169 9.15 9.23 -16.51
CA SER A 169 10.48 9.47 -17.07
C SER A 169 11.62 9.23 -16.09
N THR A 170 11.34 9.11 -14.79
CA THR A 170 12.34 8.83 -13.75
C THR A 170 12.32 7.40 -13.27
N LEU A 171 11.50 6.52 -13.87
CA LEU A 171 11.32 5.14 -13.42
C LEU A 171 12.63 4.33 -13.38
N ASP A 172 13.52 4.55 -14.33
CA ASP A 172 14.81 3.86 -14.39
C ASP A 172 15.68 4.11 -13.14
N LEU A 173 15.51 5.26 -12.48
CA LEU A 173 16.22 5.58 -11.24
C LEU A 173 15.77 4.69 -10.06
N PHE A 174 14.62 4.04 -10.17
CA PHE A 174 14.03 3.23 -9.11
C PHE A 174 14.42 1.75 -9.19
N ALA A 175 15.38 1.39 -10.05
CA ALA A 175 15.81 0.00 -10.23
C ALA A 175 16.17 -0.70 -8.91
N ASP A 176 16.87 -0.03 -7.99
CA ASP A 176 17.33 -0.58 -6.70
C ASP A 176 16.45 -0.15 -5.51
N VAL A 177 15.35 0.59 -5.76
CA VAL A 177 14.34 0.93 -4.75
C VAL A 177 13.48 -0.28 -4.44
N ASP A 178 13.17 -0.55 -3.17
CA ASP A 178 12.42 -1.74 -2.76
C ASP A 178 10.90 -1.56 -2.89
N VAL A 179 10.39 -0.38 -2.53
CA VAL A 179 8.97 -0.02 -2.63
C VAL A 179 8.84 1.33 -3.32
N ILE A 180 8.06 1.39 -4.39
CA ILE A 180 7.77 2.65 -5.07
C ILE A 180 6.49 3.25 -4.46
N GLN A 181 6.58 4.45 -3.92
CA GLN A 181 5.42 5.17 -3.42
C GLN A 181 4.79 6.00 -4.53
N VAL A 182 3.48 5.89 -4.69
CA VAL A 182 2.64 6.80 -5.46
C VAL A 182 2.01 7.80 -4.50
N GLY A 183 2.38 9.07 -4.63
CA GLY A 183 1.86 10.14 -3.78
C GLY A 183 0.37 10.42 -4.03
N ALA A 184 -0.28 11.03 -3.03
CA ALA A 184 -1.72 11.32 -3.07
C ALA A 184 -2.17 12.14 -4.30
N ARG A 185 -1.29 13.01 -4.83
CA ARG A 185 -1.58 13.81 -6.03
C ARG A 185 -1.51 13.01 -7.33
N ASN A 186 -0.85 11.85 -7.31
CA ASN A 186 -0.68 10.94 -8.44
C ASN A 186 -1.56 9.68 -8.35
N MET A 187 -2.45 9.59 -7.34
CA MET A 187 -3.33 8.43 -7.18
C MET A 187 -4.15 8.12 -8.45
N GLN A 188 -4.56 9.14 -9.17
CA GLN A 188 -5.33 9.01 -10.42
C GLN A 188 -4.51 9.30 -11.68
N ASN A 189 -3.18 9.28 -11.60
CA ASN A 189 -2.32 9.32 -12.76
C ASN A 189 -2.26 7.92 -13.39
N PHE A 190 -3.30 7.56 -14.13
CA PHE A 190 -3.49 6.19 -14.63
C PHE A 190 -2.38 5.73 -15.57
N ASP A 191 -1.76 6.64 -16.32
CA ASP A 191 -0.62 6.27 -17.17
C ASP A 191 0.59 5.86 -16.32
N LEU A 192 0.87 6.60 -15.24
CA LEU A 192 1.90 6.21 -14.27
C LEU A 192 1.55 4.87 -13.60
N LEU A 193 0.30 4.68 -13.17
CA LEU A 193 -0.14 3.44 -12.51
C LEU A 193 0.03 2.21 -13.40
N LYS A 194 -0.33 2.31 -14.69
CA LYS A 194 -0.13 1.23 -15.67
C LYS A 194 1.35 0.86 -15.82
N GLU A 195 2.24 1.85 -15.94
CA GLU A 195 3.67 1.55 -16.07
C GLU A 195 4.25 0.93 -14.79
N LEU A 196 3.80 1.38 -13.62
CA LEU A 196 4.17 0.75 -12.35
C LEU A 196 3.61 -0.68 -12.23
N GLY A 197 2.43 -0.92 -12.81
CA GLY A 197 1.83 -2.25 -12.90
C GLY A 197 2.65 -3.26 -13.73
N LYS A 198 3.46 -2.79 -14.68
CA LYS A 198 4.38 -3.63 -15.45
C LYS A 198 5.67 -3.96 -14.71
N THR A 199 5.93 -3.31 -13.58
CA THR A 199 7.07 -3.61 -12.72
C THR A 199 6.75 -4.77 -11.77
N ASN A 200 7.77 -5.43 -11.25
CA ASN A 200 7.60 -6.46 -10.21
C ASN A 200 7.87 -5.91 -8.80
N LYS A 201 7.79 -4.58 -8.64
CA LYS A 201 8.09 -3.91 -7.36
C LYS A 201 6.82 -3.67 -6.56
N PRO A 202 6.85 -3.83 -5.22
CA PRO A 202 5.77 -3.37 -4.36
C PRO A 202 5.47 -1.89 -4.57
N ILE A 203 4.18 -1.55 -4.67
CA ILE A 203 3.69 -0.19 -4.86
C ILE A 203 2.90 0.24 -3.63
N LEU A 204 3.35 1.29 -2.94
CA LEU A 204 2.62 1.93 -1.87
C LEU A 204 1.77 3.06 -2.46
N LEU A 205 0.46 2.84 -2.56
CA LEU A 205 -0.50 3.76 -3.17
C LEU A 205 -1.18 4.61 -2.09
N LYS A 206 -0.86 5.90 -2.03
CA LYS A 206 -1.49 6.85 -1.10
C LYS A 206 -2.83 7.33 -1.62
N ARG A 207 -3.86 7.27 -0.76
CA ARG A 207 -5.18 7.83 -1.03
C ARG A 207 -5.08 9.31 -1.35
N GLY A 208 -5.77 9.73 -2.39
CA GLY A 208 -5.86 11.13 -2.79
C GLY A 208 -6.64 11.97 -1.78
N LEU A 209 -6.41 13.28 -1.81
CA LEU A 209 -6.89 14.23 -0.79
C LEU A 209 -8.42 14.38 -0.73
N ALA A 210 -9.13 14.05 -1.82
CA ALA A 210 -10.58 14.16 -1.94
C ALA A 210 -11.19 12.93 -2.62
N ASN A 211 -10.48 11.80 -2.55
CA ASN A 211 -10.88 10.58 -3.24
C ASN A 211 -11.64 9.62 -2.33
N THR A 212 -12.66 9.00 -2.89
CA THR A 212 -13.41 7.93 -2.24
C THR A 212 -12.59 6.66 -2.09
N ILE A 213 -13.04 5.76 -1.23
CA ILE A 213 -12.44 4.40 -1.08
C ILE A 213 -12.56 3.64 -2.41
N GLN A 214 -13.68 3.77 -3.12
CA GLN A 214 -13.85 3.11 -4.42
C GLN A 214 -12.84 3.60 -5.45
N GLU A 215 -12.56 4.90 -5.53
CA GLU A 215 -11.54 5.45 -6.42
C GLU A 215 -10.13 4.97 -6.07
N LEU A 216 -9.82 4.82 -4.78
CA LEU A 216 -8.55 4.23 -4.33
C LEU A 216 -8.42 2.77 -4.81
N LEU A 217 -9.48 1.96 -4.64
CA LEU A 217 -9.50 0.57 -5.08
C LEU A 217 -9.44 0.45 -6.62
N MET A 218 -10.08 1.38 -7.35
CA MET A 218 -9.94 1.43 -8.81
C MET A 218 -8.53 1.81 -9.25
N SER A 219 -7.86 2.66 -8.51
CA SER A 219 -6.44 2.98 -8.79
C SER A 219 -5.51 1.79 -8.51
N ALA A 220 -5.78 1.02 -7.45
CA ALA A 220 -5.09 -0.25 -7.20
C ALA A 220 -5.36 -1.26 -8.34
N GLU A 221 -6.60 -1.36 -8.81
CA GLU A 221 -6.99 -2.21 -9.93
C GLU A 221 -6.22 -1.88 -11.21
N TYR A 222 -5.95 -0.59 -11.50
CA TYR A 222 -5.12 -0.19 -12.65
C TYR A 222 -3.69 -0.76 -12.57
N ILE A 223 -3.09 -0.79 -11.39
CA ILE A 223 -1.76 -1.40 -11.18
C ILE A 223 -1.85 -2.91 -11.37
N MET A 224 -2.84 -3.54 -10.73
CA MET A 224 -3.01 -4.99 -10.74
C MET A 224 -3.37 -5.54 -12.12
N SER A 225 -4.15 -4.79 -12.92
CA SER A 225 -4.54 -5.20 -14.27
C SER A 225 -3.36 -5.31 -15.25
N GLU A 226 -2.23 -4.69 -14.94
CA GLU A 226 -0.99 -4.81 -15.73
C GLU A 226 -0.07 -5.94 -15.22
N GLY A 227 -0.49 -6.68 -14.18
CA GLY A 227 0.20 -7.88 -13.68
C GLY A 227 0.93 -7.73 -12.35
N ASN A 228 0.87 -6.56 -11.70
CA ASN A 228 1.51 -6.34 -10.40
C ASN A 228 0.48 -6.39 -9.26
N ASP A 229 0.45 -7.47 -8.53
CA ASP A 229 -0.42 -7.71 -7.38
C ASP A 229 0.15 -7.20 -6.04
N LYS A 230 1.37 -6.65 -6.04
CA LYS A 230 2.07 -6.18 -4.83
C LYS A 230 1.70 -4.74 -4.49
N VAL A 231 0.42 -4.49 -4.19
CA VAL A 231 -0.08 -3.15 -3.87
C VAL A 231 -0.36 -3.02 -2.37
N ILE A 232 0.17 -1.96 -1.76
CA ILE A 232 -0.06 -1.55 -0.37
C ILE A 232 -0.88 -0.28 -0.41
N LEU A 233 -2.06 -0.27 0.21
CA LEU A 233 -2.89 0.92 0.31
C LEU A 233 -2.43 1.78 1.49
N CYS A 234 -2.51 3.10 1.34
CA CYS A 234 -2.13 4.02 2.41
C CYS A 234 -3.17 5.12 2.62
N GLU A 235 -3.88 5.04 3.74
CA GLU A 235 -4.71 6.15 4.24
C GLU A 235 -3.80 7.23 4.81
N ARG A 236 -4.03 8.51 4.43
CA ARG A 236 -3.18 9.65 4.81
C ARG A 236 -3.96 10.93 5.15
N GLY A 237 -5.24 10.80 5.37
CA GLY A 237 -6.16 11.91 5.58
C GLY A 237 -6.75 12.47 4.30
N ILE A 238 -7.97 12.96 4.42
CA ILE A 238 -8.76 13.59 3.37
C ILE A 238 -9.07 15.03 3.72
N ARG A 239 -9.31 15.87 2.73
CA ARG A 239 -9.79 17.23 2.92
C ARG A 239 -11.24 17.20 3.35
N THR A 240 -11.53 17.90 4.43
CA THR A 240 -12.88 18.15 4.93
C THR A 240 -13.05 19.64 5.22
N PHE A 241 -14.14 20.03 5.82
CA PHE A 241 -14.37 21.39 6.30
C PHE A 241 -13.51 21.76 7.52
N GLU A 242 -12.94 20.75 8.22
CA GLU A 242 -12.11 20.97 9.41
C GLU A 242 -10.72 21.47 9.02
N THR A 243 -10.22 22.47 9.74
CA THR A 243 -8.94 23.13 9.47
C THR A 243 -7.96 23.07 10.66
N ALA A 244 -8.37 22.50 11.79
CA ALA A 244 -7.50 22.35 12.96
C ALA A 244 -6.32 21.41 12.72
N THR A 245 -6.47 20.46 11.79
CA THR A 245 -5.42 19.59 11.26
C THR A 245 -5.26 19.81 9.75
N ARG A 246 -4.11 19.40 9.21
CA ARG A 246 -3.83 19.52 7.77
C ARG A 246 -4.86 18.78 6.90
N ASN A 247 -5.27 17.59 7.35
CA ASN A 247 -6.35 16.78 6.78
C ASN A 247 -7.04 16.02 7.91
N THR A 248 -8.24 15.55 7.67
CA THR A 248 -8.96 14.65 8.58
C THR A 248 -8.51 13.20 8.32
N LEU A 249 -7.93 12.55 9.32
CA LEU A 249 -7.56 11.13 9.23
C LEU A 249 -8.83 10.27 9.26
N ASP A 250 -9.06 9.52 8.18
CA ASP A 250 -10.23 8.64 8.05
C ASP A 250 -9.88 7.22 8.51
N LEU A 251 -9.96 6.98 9.82
CA LEU A 251 -9.70 5.65 10.37
C LEU A 251 -10.81 4.64 10.03
N SER A 252 -12.02 5.10 9.74
CA SER A 252 -13.10 4.24 9.25
C SER A 252 -12.72 3.55 7.95
N ALA A 253 -11.91 4.22 7.11
CA ALA A 253 -11.41 3.65 5.86
C ALA A 253 -10.63 2.35 6.06
N VAL A 254 -9.91 2.18 7.18
CA VAL A 254 -9.15 0.96 7.46
C VAL A 254 -10.09 -0.25 7.52
N ALA A 255 -11.11 -0.19 8.37
CA ALA A 255 -12.08 -1.28 8.53
C ALA A 255 -12.89 -1.53 7.24
N VAL A 256 -13.28 -0.46 6.53
CA VAL A 256 -14.00 -0.58 5.26
C VAL A 256 -13.12 -1.23 4.19
N LEU A 257 -11.86 -0.82 4.05
CA LEU A 257 -10.92 -1.41 3.11
C LEU A 257 -10.73 -2.90 3.40
N HIS A 258 -10.50 -3.31 4.64
CA HIS A 258 -10.38 -4.72 4.99
C HIS A 258 -11.63 -5.55 4.67
N SER A 259 -12.83 -4.95 4.67
CA SER A 259 -14.04 -5.64 4.23
C SER A 259 -14.16 -5.79 2.71
N LEU A 260 -13.53 -4.91 1.94
CA LEU A 260 -13.65 -4.83 0.49
C LEU A 260 -12.48 -5.45 -0.27
N THR A 261 -11.26 -5.37 0.29
CA THR A 261 -10.03 -5.81 -0.38
C THR A 261 -9.20 -6.72 0.52
N HIS A 262 -8.35 -7.51 -0.11
CA HIS A 262 -7.35 -8.35 0.54
C HIS A 262 -5.98 -7.66 0.65
N LEU A 263 -5.85 -6.46 0.09
CA LEU A 263 -4.59 -5.70 0.06
C LEU A 263 -4.29 -5.11 1.45
N PRO A 264 -3.03 -5.08 1.88
CA PRO A 264 -2.64 -4.49 3.16
C PRO A 264 -2.89 -2.98 3.19
N VAL A 265 -3.28 -2.48 4.35
CA VAL A 265 -3.62 -1.07 4.60
C VAL A 265 -2.68 -0.46 5.62
N VAL A 266 -1.89 0.51 5.20
CA VAL A 266 -0.99 1.32 6.04
C VAL A 266 -1.63 2.68 6.28
N VAL A 267 -1.35 3.29 7.43
CA VAL A 267 -1.84 4.62 7.79
C VAL A 267 -0.69 5.59 8.01
N ASP A 268 -0.80 6.79 7.44
CA ASP A 268 0.16 7.89 7.57
C ASP A 268 -0.44 9.05 8.39
N PRO A 269 -0.28 9.04 9.71
CA PRO A 269 -0.79 10.10 10.57
C PRO A 269 0.00 11.42 10.46
N SER A 270 1.27 11.37 10.03
CA SER A 270 2.09 12.57 9.86
C SER A 270 1.50 13.51 8.82
N HIS A 271 1.18 12.98 7.62
CA HIS A 271 0.58 13.78 6.55
C HIS A 271 -0.92 14.07 6.78
N ALA A 272 -1.60 13.27 7.60
CA ALA A 272 -2.97 13.54 7.98
C ALA A 272 -3.05 14.74 8.93
N THR A 273 -2.38 14.69 10.06
CA THR A 273 -2.50 15.72 11.10
C THR A 273 -1.69 16.98 10.78
N GLY A 274 -0.51 16.84 10.19
CA GLY A 274 0.42 17.96 9.96
C GLY A 274 1.08 18.50 11.23
N LYS A 275 0.91 17.79 12.38
CA LYS A 275 1.38 18.20 13.70
C LYS A 275 1.99 17.02 14.45
N SER A 276 3.26 17.12 14.81
CA SER A 276 4.01 16.02 15.44
C SER A 276 3.40 15.57 16.78
N GLU A 277 2.82 16.48 17.56
CA GLU A 277 2.19 16.16 18.84
C GLU A 277 0.94 15.27 18.71
N LEU A 278 0.29 15.26 17.54
CA LEU A 278 -0.90 14.43 17.29
C LEU A 278 -0.55 13.06 16.68
N VAL A 279 0.63 12.92 16.09
CA VAL A 279 1.05 11.69 15.41
C VAL A 279 1.00 10.46 16.29
N PRO A 280 1.50 10.47 17.55
CA PRO A 280 1.47 9.27 18.40
C PRO A 280 0.06 8.77 18.70
N SER A 281 -0.87 9.66 19.00
CA SER A 281 -2.25 9.29 19.29
C SER A 281 -2.96 8.70 18.08
N MET A 282 -2.74 9.29 16.90
CA MET A 282 -3.34 8.82 15.65
C MET A 282 -2.70 7.52 15.15
N ALA A 283 -1.40 7.32 15.36
CA ALA A 283 -0.73 6.05 15.07
C ALA A 283 -1.27 4.90 15.91
N LEU A 284 -1.48 5.12 17.22
CA LEU A 284 -2.10 4.12 18.11
C LEU A 284 -3.55 3.84 17.71
N ALA A 285 -4.33 4.86 17.40
CA ALA A 285 -5.70 4.70 16.95
C ALA A 285 -5.79 3.93 15.63
N ALA A 286 -4.88 4.17 14.69
CA ALA A 286 -4.78 3.43 13.44
C ALA A 286 -4.40 1.96 13.67
N THR A 287 -3.46 1.69 14.59
CA THR A 287 -3.12 0.32 15.01
C THR A 287 -4.33 -0.39 15.60
N ALA A 288 -5.09 0.28 16.47
CA ALA A 288 -6.32 -0.26 17.07
C ALA A 288 -7.44 -0.47 16.03
N ALA A 289 -7.48 0.34 14.97
CA ALA A 289 -8.42 0.17 13.86
C ALA A 289 -8.06 -0.99 12.92
N GLY A 290 -6.94 -1.69 13.16
CA GLY A 290 -6.51 -2.86 12.40
C GLY A 290 -5.58 -2.56 11.24
N ALA A 291 -4.91 -1.40 11.19
CA ALA A 291 -3.94 -1.12 10.14
C ALA A 291 -2.79 -2.14 10.12
N ASP A 292 -2.35 -2.53 8.93
CA ASP A 292 -1.21 -3.44 8.71
C ASP A 292 0.14 -2.72 8.84
N GLY A 293 0.14 -1.43 9.11
CA GLY A 293 1.35 -0.66 9.36
C GLY A 293 1.10 0.82 9.55
N ILE A 294 2.13 1.49 10.02
CA ILE A 294 2.15 2.93 10.24
C ILE A 294 3.32 3.53 9.45
N MET A 295 3.06 4.63 8.75
CA MET A 295 4.10 5.44 8.13
C MET A 295 4.24 6.77 8.87
N VAL A 296 5.42 7.08 9.38
CA VAL A 296 5.67 8.33 10.14
C VAL A 296 6.90 9.06 9.63
N GLU A 297 6.85 10.38 9.70
CA GLU A 297 8.00 11.22 9.41
C GLU A 297 8.85 11.40 10.66
N VAL A 298 10.17 11.19 10.49
CA VAL A 298 11.17 11.29 11.54
C VAL A 298 12.36 12.11 11.03
N HIS A 299 12.80 13.07 11.81
CA HIS A 299 13.95 13.90 11.47
C HIS A 299 14.85 14.07 12.70
N ASN A 300 16.17 14.04 12.51
CA ASN A 300 17.15 14.24 13.59
C ASN A 300 17.11 15.66 14.17
N ASN A 301 16.69 16.66 13.37
CA ASN A 301 16.45 18.03 13.81
C ASN A 301 15.22 18.63 13.10
N PRO A 302 13.98 18.35 13.57
CA PRO A 302 12.75 18.81 12.91
C PRO A 302 12.68 20.33 12.68
N ALA A 303 13.27 21.12 13.58
CA ALA A 303 13.26 22.59 13.46
C ALA A 303 14.10 23.12 12.27
N ALA A 304 15.10 22.36 11.82
CA ALA A 304 15.94 22.69 10.69
C ALA A 304 15.55 21.97 9.39
N ALA A 305 14.49 21.15 9.40
CA ALA A 305 14.06 20.39 8.24
C ALA A 305 13.65 21.30 7.08
N LEU A 306 14.12 20.98 5.86
CA LEU A 306 13.78 21.70 4.64
C LEU A 306 12.32 21.46 4.21
N CYS A 307 11.69 20.41 4.76
CA CYS A 307 10.35 19.98 4.40
C CYS A 307 9.62 19.35 5.59
N ASP A 308 8.40 19.82 5.83
CA ASP A 308 7.41 19.22 6.76
C ASP A 308 7.94 18.95 8.21
N GLY A 309 8.86 19.79 8.71
CA GLY A 309 9.43 19.63 10.06
C GLY A 309 8.39 19.65 11.18
N ALA A 310 7.32 20.44 11.06
CA ALA A 310 6.26 20.56 12.06
C ALA A 310 5.50 19.24 12.36
N GLN A 311 5.50 18.29 11.42
CA GLN A 311 4.84 16.98 11.58
C GLN A 311 5.85 15.85 11.84
N SER A 312 7.14 16.13 11.80
CA SER A 312 8.19 15.14 11.99
C SER A 312 8.43 14.85 13.47
N LEU A 313 8.50 13.58 13.82
CA LEU A 313 8.93 13.12 15.14
C LEU A 313 10.47 13.21 15.23
N THR A 314 10.98 13.32 16.45
CA THR A 314 12.38 13.02 16.73
C THR A 314 12.57 11.49 16.83
N PRO A 315 13.83 10.97 16.71
CA PRO A 315 14.10 9.55 16.94
C PRO A 315 13.63 9.04 18.32
N ALA A 316 13.79 9.83 19.37
CA ALA A 316 13.32 9.46 20.72
C ALA A 316 11.78 9.34 20.79
N GLN A 317 11.06 10.22 20.10
CA GLN A 317 9.59 10.12 20.02
C GLN A 317 9.15 8.90 19.21
N LEU A 318 9.89 8.52 18.15
CA LEU A 318 9.60 7.28 17.41
C LEU A 318 9.82 6.05 18.30
N ASP A 319 10.92 6.00 19.06
CA ASP A 319 11.20 4.88 19.97
C ASP A 319 10.06 4.68 21.00
N GLU A 320 9.61 5.76 21.64
CA GLU A 320 8.46 5.71 22.54
C GLU A 320 7.17 5.28 21.81
N LEU A 321 6.91 5.82 20.64
CA LEU A 321 5.74 5.45 19.84
C LEU A 321 5.77 3.96 19.50
N ASN A 322 6.90 3.44 19.00
CA ASN A 322 6.99 2.03 18.62
C ASN A 322 6.80 1.09 19.82
N ARG A 323 7.36 1.40 20.99
CA ARG A 323 7.11 0.64 22.21
C ARG A 323 5.61 0.57 22.56
N ARG A 324 4.90 1.69 22.42
CA ARG A 324 3.45 1.74 22.67
C ARG A 324 2.65 0.96 21.61
N VAL A 325 3.03 1.04 20.34
CA VAL A 325 2.42 0.28 19.24
C VAL A 325 2.58 -1.23 19.50
N GLN A 326 3.78 -1.70 19.86
CA GLN A 326 4.01 -3.12 20.12
C GLN A 326 3.15 -3.63 21.28
N ARG A 327 3.11 -2.90 22.40
CA ARG A 327 2.23 -3.26 23.56
C ARG A 327 0.76 -3.31 23.17
N LEU A 328 0.29 -2.35 22.36
CA LEU A 328 -1.09 -2.35 21.90
C LEU A 328 -1.38 -3.58 21.03
N ARG A 329 -0.47 -3.93 20.14
CA ARG A 329 -0.62 -5.12 19.27
C ARG A 329 -0.68 -6.42 20.06
N GLU A 330 0.09 -6.56 21.16
CA GLU A 330 0.02 -7.74 22.05
C GLU A 330 -1.37 -7.94 22.65
N VAL A 331 -2.16 -6.88 22.80
CA VAL A 331 -3.52 -6.95 23.40
C VAL A 331 -4.59 -7.18 22.32
N LEU A 332 -4.31 -6.84 21.06
CA LEU A 332 -5.27 -6.94 19.96
C LEU A 332 -5.26 -8.31 19.26
N VAL A 333 -4.26 -9.15 19.54
CA VAL A 333 -4.12 -10.52 18.97
C VAL A 333 -4.81 -11.57 19.83
#